data_5f3fe18ff3206157d3ab32fdab7c13d5
#
_entry.id   5f3fe18ff3206157d3ab32fdab7c13d5
#
_cell.length_a   1.000
_cell.length_b   1.000
_cell.length_c   1.000
_cell.angle_alpha   90.00
_cell.angle_beta   90.00
_cell.angle_gamma   90.00
#
_symmetry.space_group_name_H-M   'P 1'
#
loop_
_entity.id
_entity.type
_entity.pdbx_description
1 polymer ?
#
loop_
_entity_poly.entity_id
_entity_poly.type
_entity_poly.pdbx_seq_one_letter_code
_entity_poly.pdbx_strand_id
1 'polypeptide(L)'
;MREQTTIGGYRLIKRIGSGGMSTVFEAEDGAGDRVALKLFHPGLLAEESGRSRLRREVAMLQKVRGPFVAEVVDAETDEAEAFIVTELVDGPTLEQDVADSGVYDGGDLADLARRLGEAVESIHRVGVLHRDLKPSNVMIGPKGPVLIDFGIAQLGEDARLTMPGSLTHTPGYCDPVVLNGGDPNPQADWWSLAAVVAFAATGRSPFGTGSAPAIMRRVLDGQPD
;
A
#
# COMPACT_ATOMS: atom_id res chain seq x y z
N MET A 1 26.16 -9.65 22.39
CA MET A 1 25.13 -10.25 21.53
C MET A 1 23.96 -9.27 21.52
N ARG A 2 23.58 -8.72 20.35
CA ARG A 2 22.31 -7.95 20.27
C ARG A 2 21.18 -8.95 20.43
N GLU A 3 20.26 -8.72 21.36
CA GLU A 3 19.03 -9.49 21.43
C GLU A 3 18.36 -9.45 20.06
N GLN A 4 18.19 -10.61 19.43
CA GLN A 4 17.44 -10.73 18.18
C GLN A 4 15.97 -10.59 18.55
N THR A 5 15.37 -9.49 18.12
CA THR A 5 13.94 -9.27 18.33
C THR A 5 13.13 -10.20 17.44
N THR A 6 12.25 -11.00 18.04
CA THR A 6 11.38 -11.94 17.34
C THR A 6 9.92 -11.54 17.57
N ILE A 7 9.11 -11.52 16.53
CA ILE A 7 7.67 -11.24 16.55
C ILE A 7 6.96 -12.38 15.86
N GLY A 8 6.02 -13.05 16.53
CA GLY A 8 5.23 -14.15 15.96
C GLY A 8 6.04 -15.30 15.40
N GLY A 9 7.27 -15.52 15.89
CA GLY A 9 8.18 -16.55 15.37
C GLY A 9 9.10 -16.05 14.25
N TYR A 10 8.90 -14.82 13.76
CA TYR A 10 9.73 -14.19 12.72
C TYR A 10 10.89 -13.41 13.32
N ARG A 11 12.11 -13.66 12.88
CA ARG A 11 13.32 -12.95 13.31
C ARG A 11 13.46 -11.65 12.53
N LEU A 12 13.36 -10.51 13.19
CA LEU A 12 13.51 -9.21 12.55
C LEU A 12 14.97 -8.97 12.12
N ILE A 13 15.17 -8.59 10.85
CA ILE A 13 16.50 -8.30 10.27
C ILE A 13 16.76 -6.82 10.27
N LYS A 14 15.89 -6.05 9.61
CA LYS A 14 15.98 -4.58 9.53
C LYS A 14 14.62 -3.96 9.28
N ARG A 15 14.45 -2.70 9.68
CA ARG A 15 13.29 -1.90 9.30
C ARG A 15 13.45 -1.46 7.84
N ILE A 16 12.40 -1.69 7.03
CA ILE A 16 12.34 -1.31 5.61
C ILE A 16 11.29 -0.23 5.33
N GLY A 17 10.34 0.00 6.27
CA GLY A 17 9.33 1.04 6.15
C GLY A 17 8.76 1.46 7.50
N SER A 18 8.16 2.64 7.56
CA SER A 18 7.47 3.13 8.76
C SER A 18 6.42 4.15 8.35
N GLY A 19 5.21 4.01 8.88
CA GLY A 19 4.09 4.91 8.70
C GLY A 19 3.41 5.25 10.02
N GLY A 20 2.37 6.06 9.98
CA GLY A 20 1.64 6.49 11.18
C GLY A 20 1.01 5.34 11.99
N MET A 21 0.72 4.20 11.34
CA MET A 21 -0.05 3.10 11.93
C MET A 21 0.69 1.79 12.00
N SER A 22 1.83 1.66 11.33
CA SER A 22 2.60 0.43 11.26
C SER A 22 4.07 0.67 10.98
N THR A 23 4.87 -0.33 11.32
CA THR A 23 6.29 -0.42 10.94
C THR A 23 6.49 -1.69 10.14
N VAL A 24 7.21 -1.61 9.02
CA VAL A 24 7.50 -2.75 8.15
C VAL A 24 8.96 -3.16 8.35
N PHE A 25 9.14 -4.45 8.59
CA PHE A 25 10.45 -5.06 8.75
C PHE A 25 10.68 -6.09 7.65
N GLU A 26 11.90 -6.16 7.18
CA GLU A 26 12.42 -7.37 6.60
C GLU A 26 12.67 -8.35 7.75
N ALA A 27 12.14 -9.56 7.63
CA ALA A 27 12.24 -10.61 8.63
C ALA A 27 12.57 -11.95 7.97
N GLU A 28 12.90 -12.94 8.79
CA GLU A 28 13.18 -14.30 8.37
C GLU A 28 12.28 -15.24 9.18
N ASP A 29 11.65 -16.17 8.49
CA ASP A 29 10.83 -17.20 9.11
C ASP A 29 11.66 -18.34 9.73
N GLY A 30 10.99 -19.35 10.30
CA GLY A 30 11.64 -20.51 10.90
C GLY A 30 12.39 -21.44 9.91
N ALA A 31 12.12 -21.31 8.60
CA ALA A 31 12.82 -22.04 7.53
C ALA A 31 14.02 -21.27 6.98
N GLY A 32 14.15 -20.00 7.31
CA GLY A 32 15.20 -19.11 6.81
C GLY A 32 14.79 -18.31 5.58
N ASP A 33 13.50 -18.35 5.20
CA ASP A 33 12.98 -17.58 4.08
C ASP A 33 12.74 -16.12 4.49
N ARG A 34 13.06 -15.19 3.57
CA ARG A 34 12.90 -13.76 3.82
C ARG A 34 11.49 -13.30 3.48
N VAL A 35 10.93 -12.52 4.38
CA VAL A 35 9.56 -12.00 4.31
C VAL A 35 9.50 -10.52 4.67
N ALA A 36 8.41 -9.85 4.31
CA ALA A 36 8.07 -8.52 4.80
C ALA A 36 7.03 -8.64 5.92
N LEU A 37 7.38 -8.22 7.14
CA LEU A 37 6.51 -8.23 8.30
C LEU A 37 6.05 -6.82 8.63
N LYS A 38 4.75 -6.58 8.50
CA LYS A 38 4.09 -5.31 8.83
C LYS A 38 3.47 -5.41 10.22
N LEU A 39 4.12 -4.76 11.19
CA LEU A 39 3.67 -4.70 12.58
C LEU A 39 2.78 -3.48 12.78
N PHE A 40 1.56 -3.68 13.26
CA PHE A 40 0.63 -2.59 13.57
C PHE A 40 0.93 -1.96 14.93
N HIS A 41 0.77 -0.64 15.01
CA HIS A 41 0.94 0.06 16.28
C HIS A 41 -0.26 -0.21 17.20
N PRO A 42 -0.05 -0.39 18.52
CA PRO A 42 -1.12 -0.79 19.45
C PRO A 42 -2.35 0.14 19.45
N GLY A 43 -2.17 1.43 19.15
CA GLY A 43 -3.27 2.40 19.12
C GLY A 43 -4.31 2.16 18.03
N LEU A 44 -3.97 1.44 16.95
CA LEU A 44 -4.91 1.08 15.87
C LEU A 44 -5.92 0.02 16.33
N LEU A 45 -5.53 -0.83 17.27
CA LEU A 45 -6.27 -2.01 17.72
C LEU A 45 -6.86 -1.84 19.12
N ALA A 46 -6.91 -0.60 19.62
CA ALA A 46 -7.45 -0.31 20.94
C ALA A 46 -8.96 -0.63 21.04
N GLU A 47 -9.70 -0.55 19.94
CA GLU A 47 -11.11 -0.83 19.88
C GLU A 47 -11.39 -2.19 19.22
N GLU A 48 -12.35 -2.95 19.78
CA GLU A 48 -12.78 -4.24 19.23
C GLU A 48 -13.33 -4.13 17.80
N SER A 49 -13.95 -3.00 17.47
CA SER A 49 -14.42 -2.68 16.13
C SER A 49 -13.26 -2.65 15.10
N GLY A 50 -12.13 -2.04 15.47
CA GLY A 50 -10.92 -1.99 14.64
C GLY A 50 -10.32 -3.38 14.42
N ARG A 51 -10.21 -4.20 15.48
CA ARG A 51 -9.73 -5.58 15.38
C ARG A 51 -10.64 -6.44 14.49
N SER A 52 -11.95 -6.35 14.68
CA SER A 52 -12.91 -7.11 13.87
C SER A 52 -12.83 -6.76 12.38
N ARG A 53 -12.60 -5.49 12.04
CA ARG A 53 -12.37 -5.05 10.65
C ARG A 53 -11.05 -5.60 10.13
N LEU A 54 -9.95 -5.47 10.88
CA LEU A 54 -8.64 -6.01 10.51
C LEU A 54 -8.72 -7.50 10.20
N ARG A 55 -9.32 -8.30 11.08
CA ARG A 55 -9.52 -9.74 10.85
C ARG A 55 -10.22 -10.04 9.54
N ARG A 56 -11.32 -9.32 9.23
CA ARG A 56 -12.08 -9.54 8.00
C ARG A 56 -11.25 -9.23 6.76
N GLU A 57 -10.56 -8.09 6.74
CA GLU A 57 -9.75 -7.72 5.58
C GLU A 57 -8.55 -8.64 5.40
N VAL A 58 -7.86 -9.00 6.48
CA VAL A 58 -6.79 -9.99 6.42
C VAL A 58 -7.29 -11.32 5.84
N ALA A 59 -8.44 -11.80 6.32
CA ALA A 59 -9.05 -13.03 5.80
C ALA A 59 -9.44 -12.94 4.32
N MET A 60 -9.73 -11.75 3.81
CA MET A 60 -9.99 -11.52 2.38
C MET A 60 -8.68 -11.41 1.59
N LEU A 61 -7.69 -10.69 2.12
CA LEU A 61 -6.36 -10.57 1.50
C LEU A 61 -5.66 -11.92 1.36
N GLN A 62 -5.81 -12.81 2.33
CA GLN A 62 -5.29 -14.18 2.24
C GLN A 62 -5.89 -15.00 1.09
N LYS A 63 -6.97 -14.54 0.46
CA LYS A 63 -7.59 -15.16 -0.72
C LYS A 63 -7.08 -14.56 -2.04
N VAL A 64 -6.41 -13.40 -1.99
CA VAL A 64 -5.85 -12.79 -3.20
C VAL A 64 -4.78 -13.72 -3.77
N ARG A 65 -4.87 -14.01 -5.04
CA ARG A 65 -3.85 -14.73 -5.79
C ARG A 65 -3.67 -14.03 -7.12
N GLY A 66 -2.45 -13.71 -7.44
CA GLY A 66 -2.12 -13.05 -8.69
C GLY A 66 -0.61 -12.79 -8.82
N PRO A 67 -0.07 -12.81 -10.04
CA PRO A 67 1.38 -12.71 -10.26
C PRO A 67 1.96 -11.33 -9.94
N PHE A 68 1.10 -10.32 -9.76
CA PHE A 68 1.49 -8.91 -9.59
C PHE A 68 0.98 -8.32 -8.27
N VAL A 69 0.73 -9.18 -7.28
CA VAL A 69 0.27 -8.80 -5.94
C VAL A 69 1.09 -9.59 -4.93
N ALA A 70 1.69 -8.90 -3.95
CA ALA A 70 2.41 -9.57 -2.87
C ALA A 70 1.45 -10.45 -2.04
N GLU A 71 1.72 -11.75 -1.98
CA GLU A 71 0.88 -12.69 -1.26
C GLU A 71 1.01 -12.53 0.26
N VAL A 72 -0.12 -12.57 0.96
CA VAL A 72 -0.12 -12.69 2.42
C VAL A 72 0.16 -14.15 2.78
N VAL A 73 1.30 -14.37 3.44
CA VAL A 73 1.75 -15.72 3.84
C VAL A 73 1.32 -16.06 5.26
N ASP A 74 1.21 -15.04 6.14
CA ASP A 74 0.79 -15.23 7.53
C ASP A 74 0.20 -13.94 8.11
N ALA A 75 -0.56 -14.04 9.20
CA ALA A 75 -1.05 -12.88 9.92
C ALA A 75 -1.51 -13.25 11.33
N GLU A 76 -1.26 -12.34 12.29
CA GLU A 76 -1.80 -12.37 13.63
C GLU A 76 -2.61 -11.09 13.90
N THR A 77 -3.85 -11.22 14.33
CA THR A 77 -4.76 -10.08 14.50
C THR A 77 -5.37 -9.98 15.89
N ASP A 78 -5.19 -11.00 16.71
CA ASP A 78 -5.87 -11.15 18.02
C ASP A 78 -4.96 -10.86 19.20
N GLU A 79 -3.65 -10.92 19.02
CA GLU A 79 -2.67 -10.67 20.07
C GLU A 79 -2.35 -9.19 20.24
N ALA A 80 -1.60 -8.88 21.29
CA ALA A 80 -1.13 -7.52 21.58
C ALA A 80 -0.21 -6.97 20.47
N GLU A 81 0.48 -7.86 19.75
CA GLU A 81 1.34 -7.56 18.61
C GLU A 81 0.70 -8.11 17.33
N ALA A 82 -0.26 -7.37 16.78
CA ALA A 82 -0.86 -7.74 15.50
C ALA A 82 0.07 -7.40 14.34
N PHE A 83 0.22 -8.35 13.41
CA PHE A 83 1.08 -8.20 12.24
C PHE A 83 0.51 -8.93 11.02
N ILE A 84 1.01 -8.56 9.86
CA ILE A 84 0.79 -9.28 8.60
C ILE A 84 2.17 -9.56 7.99
N VAL A 85 2.32 -10.76 7.47
CA VAL A 85 3.52 -11.19 6.75
C VAL A 85 3.17 -11.39 5.28
N THR A 86 3.96 -10.78 4.41
CA THR A 86 3.84 -10.96 2.96
C THR A 86 5.16 -11.46 2.40
N GLU A 87 5.13 -11.98 1.19
CA GLU A 87 6.35 -12.23 0.45
C GLU A 87 7.19 -10.94 0.36
N LEU A 88 8.50 -11.09 0.50
CA LEU A 88 9.43 -9.98 0.28
C LEU A 88 9.74 -9.87 -1.22
N VAL A 89 9.40 -8.74 -1.81
CA VAL A 89 9.69 -8.47 -3.22
C VAL A 89 11.07 -7.80 -3.31
N ASP A 90 12.01 -8.47 -3.95
CA ASP A 90 13.34 -7.91 -4.22
C ASP A 90 13.27 -6.92 -5.38
N GLY A 91 13.70 -5.68 -5.15
CA GLY A 91 13.74 -4.63 -6.16
C GLY A 91 13.48 -3.24 -5.59
N PRO A 92 13.58 -2.20 -6.40
CA PRO A 92 13.20 -0.84 -6.04
C PRO A 92 11.68 -0.65 -6.05
N THR A 93 11.20 0.40 -5.40
CA THR A 93 9.85 0.91 -5.65
C THR A 93 9.79 1.56 -7.04
N LEU A 94 8.61 1.67 -7.63
CA LEU A 94 8.42 2.39 -8.91
C LEU A 94 8.91 3.85 -8.80
N GLU A 95 8.77 4.48 -7.62
CA GLU A 95 9.29 5.83 -7.39
C GLU A 95 10.82 5.87 -7.49
N GLN A 96 11.51 4.89 -6.90
CA GLN A 96 12.96 4.76 -6.97
C GLN A 96 13.43 4.39 -8.37
N ASP A 97 12.75 3.44 -9.02
CA ASP A 97 13.11 2.98 -10.35
C ASP A 97 12.99 4.12 -11.39
N VAL A 98 11.92 4.90 -11.33
CA VAL A 98 11.77 6.10 -12.20
C VAL A 98 12.86 7.14 -11.91
N ALA A 99 13.25 7.32 -10.65
CA ALA A 99 14.32 8.26 -10.29
C ALA A 99 15.71 7.81 -10.78
N ASP A 100 15.98 6.50 -10.73
CA ASP A 100 17.29 5.94 -11.04
C ASP A 100 17.45 5.55 -12.53
N SER A 101 16.37 5.03 -13.15
CA SER A 101 16.39 4.45 -14.50
C SER A 101 15.69 5.33 -15.54
N GLY A 102 14.90 6.31 -15.12
CA GLY A 102 14.10 7.18 -15.99
C GLY A 102 12.64 6.74 -16.11
N VAL A 103 11.89 7.49 -16.92
CA VAL A 103 10.46 7.26 -17.13
C VAL A 103 10.18 6.06 -18.02
N TYR A 104 9.01 5.48 -17.87
CA TYR A 104 8.50 4.42 -18.73
C TYR A 104 7.87 5.01 -19.98
N ASP A 105 8.12 4.40 -21.13
CA ASP A 105 7.49 4.80 -22.39
C ASP A 105 7.05 3.59 -23.24
N GLY A 106 6.34 3.86 -24.32
CA GLY A 106 5.97 2.88 -25.33
C GLY A 106 5.42 1.56 -24.77
N GLY A 107 6.09 0.46 -25.12
CA GLY A 107 5.71 -0.89 -24.73
C GLY A 107 5.87 -1.15 -23.23
N ASP A 108 6.90 -0.59 -22.60
CA ASP A 108 7.19 -0.80 -21.20
C ASP A 108 6.13 -0.14 -20.30
N LEU A 109 5.68 1.07 -20.66
CA LEU A 109 4.57 1.75 -19.99
C LEU A 109 3.26 0.97 -20.16
N ALA A 110 2.99 0.47 -21.37
CA ALA A 110 1.79 -0.32 -21.62
C ALA A 110 1.79 -1.64 -20.84
N ASP A 111 2.94 -2.32 -20.73
CA ASP A 111 3.08 -3.55 -19.95
C ASP A 111 2.95 -3.29 -18.45
N LEU A 112 3.55 -2.22 -17.94
CA LEU A 112 3.38 -1.77 -16.54
C LEU A 112 1.90 -1.54 -16.22
N ALA A 113 1.20 -0.74 -17.03
CA ALA A 113 -0.21 -0.41 -16.84
C ALA A 113 -1.10 -1.67 -16.89
N ARG A 114 -0.87 -2.57 -17.85
CA ARG A 114 -1.61 -3.83 -17.99
C ARG A 114 -1.43 -4.71 -16.73
N ARG A 115 -0.19 -4.94 -16.29
CA ARG A 115 0.11 -5.81 -15.15
C ARG A 115 -0.45 -5.24 -13.84
N LEU A 116 -0.33 -3.93 -13.63
CA LEU A 116 -0.94 -3.28 -12.46
C LEU A 116 -2.48 -3.32 -12.53
N GLY A 117 -3.07 -3.22 -13.72
CA GLY A 117 -4.50 -3.43 -13.93
C GLY A 117 -4.94 -4.84 -13.53
N GLU A 118 -4.22 -5.89 -13.98
CA GLU A 118 -4.47 -7.27 -13.57
C GLU A 118 -4.35 -7.47 -12.05
N ALA A 119 -3.38 -6.78 -11.42
CA ALA A 119 -3.23 -6.80 -9.97
C ALA A 119 -4.46 -6.21 -9.27
N VAL A 120 -4.91 -5.02 -9.67
CA VAL A 120 -6.11 -4.36 -9.13
C VAL A 120 -7.35 -5.22 -9.32
N GLU A 121 -7.54 -5.81 -10.51
CA GLU A 121 -8.65 -6.73 -10.77
C GLU A 121 -8.63 -7.95 -9.85
N SER A 122 -7.44 -8.51 -9.57
CA SER A 122 -7.31 -9.69 -8.71
C SER A 122 -7.72 -9.39 -7.28
N ILE A 123 -7.43 -8.19 -6.78
CA ILE A 123 -7.83 -7.71 -5.46
C ILE A 123 -9.35 -7.50 -5.41
N HIS A 124 -9.90 -6.78 -6.41
CA HIS A 124 -11.33 -6.48 -6.49
C HIS A 124 -12.19 -7.74 -6.60
N ARG A 125 -11.69 -8.79 -7.27
CA ARG A 125 -12.39 -10.08 -7.43
C ARG A 125 -12.71 -10.75 -6.11
N VAL A 126 -11.91 -10.53 -5.07
CA VAL A 126 -12.17 -11.05 -3.71
C VAL A 126 -12.85 -10.03 -2.80
N GLY A 127 -13.29 -8.88 -3.34
CA GLY A 127 -14.00 -7.84 -2.60
C GLY A 127 -13.10 -6.94 -1.74
N VAL A 128 -11.79 -6.89 -2.05
CA VAL A 128 -10.82 -6.02 -1.37
C VAL A 128 -10.56 -4.80 -2.24
N LEU A 129 -10.36 -3.63 -1.60
CA LEU A 129 -9.86 -2.40 -2.22
C LEU A 129 -8.43 -2.14 -1.74
N HIS A 130 -7.59 -1.61 -2.63
CA HIS A 130 -6.21 -1.25 -2.25
C HIS A 130 -6.16 0.02 -1.40
N ARG A 131 -6.92 1.06 -1.75
CA ARG A 131 -7.10 2.34 -1.05
C ARG A 131 -5.87 3.27 -0.97
N ASP A 132 -4.65 2.76 -1.14
CA ASP A 132 -3.40 3.54 -1.05
C ASP A 132 -2.45 3.25 -2.24
N LEU A 133 -3.01 3.19 -3.46
CA LEU A 133 -2.21 3.04 -4.68
C LEU A 133 -1.39 4.30 -4.92
N LYS A 134 -0.05 4.11 -4.94
CA LYS A 134 0.94 5.16 -5.20
C LYS A 134 2.26 4.52 -5.64
N PRO A 135 3.19 5.26 -6.26
CA PRO A 135 4.44 4.70 -6.77
C PRO A 135 5.30 3.98 -5.72
N SER A 136 5.29 4.42 -4.46
CA SER A 136 6.02 3.76 -3.37
C SER A 136 5.39 2.44 -2.90
N ASN A 137 4.14 2.12 -3.32
CA ASN A 137 3.46 0.85 -3.04
C ASN A 137 3.46 -0.10 -4.25
N VAL A 138 4.29 0.19 -5.25
CA VAL A 138 4.59 -0.68 -6.39
C VAL A 138 6.06 -1.04 -6.33
N MET A 139 6.39 -2.32 -6.20
CA MET A 139 7.77 -2.81 -6.30
C MET A 139 8.05 -3.27 -7.73
N ILE A 140 9.25 -3.00 -8.22
CA ILE A 140 9.71 -3.50 -9.53
C ILE A 140 10.60 -4.70 -9.27
N GLY A 141 9.96 -5.86 -9.21
CA GLY A 141 10.65 -7.13 -8.98
C GLY A 141 11.19 -7.76 -10.27
N PRO A 142 11.93 -8.88 -10.16
CA PRO A 142 12.52 -9.57 -11.32
C PRO A 142 11.50 -10.07 -12.35
N LYS A 143 10.25 -10.27 -11.93
CA LYS A 143 9.14 -10.74 -12.80
C LYS A 143 8.22 -9.61 -13.26
N GLY A 144 8.50 -8.36 -12.89
CA GLY A 144 7.71 -7.18 -13.20
C GLY A 144 7.15 -6.47 -11.97
N PRO A 145 6.18 -5.55 -12.15
CA PRO A 145 5.61 -4.78 -11.05
C PRO A 145 4.79 -5.67 -10.12
N VAL A 146 4.88 -5.41 -8.82
CA VAL A 146 4.12 -6.10 -7.77
C VAL A 146 3.51 -5.06 -6.84
N LEU A 147 2.19 -5.09 -6.65
CA LEU A 147 1.51 -4.29 -5.65
C LEU A 147 1.81 -4.82 -4.25
N ILE A 148 2.20 -3.91 -3.37
CA ILE A 148 2.45 -4.15 -1.96
C ILE A 148 1.57 -3.24 -1.10
N ASP A 149 1.51 -3.50 0.20
CA ASP A 149 0.95 -2.58 1.20
C ASP A 149 -0.50 -2.15 0.96
N PHE A 150 -1.42 -3.11 0.97
CA PHE A 150 -2.87 -2.83 1.00
C PHE A 150 -3.21 -1.87 2.15
N GLY A 151 -4.08 -0.90 1.88
CA GLY A 151 -4.47 0.17 2.80
C GLY A 151 -5.29 -0.29 4.02
N ILE A 152 -4.92 -1.43 4.62
CA ILE A 152 -5.54 -2.00 5.83
C ILE A 152 -5.51 -1.00 6.99
N ALA A 153 -4.49 -0.15 7.02
CA ALA A 153 -4.35 0.89 8.03
C ALA A 153 -5.51 1.90 8.03
N GLN A 154 -6.17 2.10 6.89
CA GLN A 154 -7.30 3.03 6.76
C GLN A 154 -8.61 2.53 7.40
N LEU A 155 -8.69 1.23 7.73
CA LEU A 155 -9.85 0.65 8.41
C LEU A 155 -10.07 1.17 9.84
N GLY A 156 -9.02 1.65 10.49
CA GLY A 156 -9.11 2.28 11.81
C GLY A 156 -9.60 3.73 11.78
N GLU A 157 -9.77 4.32 10.59
CA GLU A 157 -9.95 5.76 10.42
C GLU A 157 -11.37 6.20 10.10
N ASP A 158 -12.32 5.31 9.80
CA ASP A 158 -13.74 5.66 9.67
C ASP A 158 -14.28 6.43 10.89
N ALA A 159 -13.60 6.33 12.06
CA ALA A 159 -13.88 7.12 13.25
C ALA A 159 -13.03 8.41 13.37
N ARG A 160 -11.98 8.60 12.54
CA ARG A 160 -11.04 9.73 12.64
C ARG A 160 -11.03 10.66 11.44
N LEU A 161 -11.80 10.37 10.38
CA LEU A 161 -12.00 11.26 9.23
C LEU A 161 -12.58 12.63 9.61
N THR A 162 -12.99 12.82 10.87
CA THR A 162 -13.50 14.09 11.41
C THR A 162 -12.43 14.96 12.10
N MET A 163 -11.17 14.53 12.18
CA MET A 163 -10.11 15.36 12.75
C MET A 163 -9.43 16.19 11.65
N PRO A 164 -9.56 17.52 11.65
CA PRO A 164 -8.83 18.38 10.71
C PRO A 164 -7.32 18.20 10.88
N GLY A 165 -6.64 17.67 9.85
CA GLY A 165 -5.17 17.53 9.82
C GLY A 165 -4.64 16.10 9.79
N SER A 166 -5.46 15.06 9.92
CA SER A 166 -5.06 13.65 9.77
C SER A 166 -5.22 13.21 8.31
N LEU A 167 -4.29 13.62 7.44
CA LEU A 167 -4.26 13.15 6.05
C LEU A 167 -3.56 11.80 6.00
N THR A 168 -4.35 10.74 5.88
CA THR A 168 -3.86 9.35 5.76
C THR A 168 -3.55 8.95 4.32
N HIS A 169 -4.02 9.74 3.38
CA HIS A 169 -3.78 9.53 1.95
C HIS A 169 -2.64 10.40 1.44
N THR A 170 -1.97 9.94 0.39
CA THR A 170 -1.08 10.79 -0.42
C THR A 170 -1.95 11.57 -1.42
N PRO A 171 -2.23 12.87 -1.21
CA PRO A 171 -3.33 13.57 -1.89
C PRO A 171 -3.30 13.48 -3.41
N GLY A 172 -2.09 13.50 -4.02
CA GLY A 172 -1.94 13.45 -5.47
C GLY A 172 -2.28 12.11 -6.12
N TYR A 173 -2.56 11.07 -5.33
CA TYR A 173 -2.92 9.72 -5.78
C TYR A 173 -4.26 9.25 -5.20
N CYS A 174 -5.00 10.10 -4.52
CA CYS A 174 -6.30 9.78 -3.94
C CYS A 174 -7.43 10.33 -4.81
N ASP A 175 -8.42 9.48 -5.10
CA ASP A 175 -9.61 9.85 -5.89
C ASP A 175 -10.32 11.07 -5.29
N PRO A 176 -10.75 12.05 -6.12
CA PRO A 176 -11.41 13.28 -5.64
C PRO A 176 -12.71 13.01 -4.87
N VAL A 177 -13.44 11.94 -5.16
CA VAL A 177 -14.66 11.58 -4.41
C VAL A 177 -14.29 11.17 -2.99
N VAL A 178 -13.23 10.35 -2.83
CA VAL A 178 -12.73 9.93 -1.51
C VAL A 178 -12.14 11.13 -0.75
N LEU A 179 -11.37 12.00 -1.44
CA LEU A 179 -10.84 13.23 -0.82
C LEU A 179 -11.93 14.18 -0.33
N ASN A 180 -13.10 14.15 -0.96
CA ASN A 180 -14.26 14.95 -0.57
C ASN A 180 -15.17 14.23 0.44
N GLY A 181 -14.70 13.15 1.05
CA GLY A 181 -15.40 12.41 2.11
C GLY A 181 -16.37 11.34 1.62
N GLY A 182 -16.30 10.96 0.34
CA GLY A 182 -17.04 9.81 -0.19
C GLY A 182 -16.40 8.49 0.19
N ASP A 183 -17.18 7.40 0.17
CA ASP A 183 -16.71 6.07 0.48
C ASP A 183 -15.72 5.54 -0.60
N PRO A 184 -14.62 4.89 -0.19
CA PRO A 184 -13.76 4.18 -1.12
C PRO A 184 -14.53 3.10 -1.90
N ASN A 185 -14.27 3.02 -3.19
CA ASN A 185 -14.93 2.09 -4.10
C ASN A 185 -13.93 1.61 -5.17
N PRO A 186 -14.26 0.61 -6.00
CA PRO A 186 -13.34 0.10 -7.02
C PRO A 186 -12.86 1.18 -8.00
N GLN A 187 -13.69 2.17 -8.33
CA GLN A 187 -13.32 3.25 -9.25
C GLN A 187 -12.22 4.14 -8.67
N ALA A 188 -12.19 4.31 -7.33
CA ALA A 188 -11.13 5.06 -6.66
C ALA A 188 -9.76 4.41 -6.83
N ASP A 189 -9.65 3.07 -6.78
CA ASP A 189 -8.40 2.37 -7.06
C ASP A 189 -7.98 2.53 -8.53
N TRP A 190 -8.92 2.47 -9.47
CA TRP A 190 -8.64 2.72 -10.89
C TRP A 190 -8.17 4.14 -11.16
N TRP A 191 -8.76 5.13 -10.49
CA TRP A 191 -8.30 6.52 -10.55
C TRP A 191 -6.86 6.64 -10.02
N SER A 192 -6.57 6.04 -8.88
CA SER A 192 -5.24 6.02 -8.28
C SER A 192 -4.22 5.31 -9.18
N LEU A 193 -4.61 4.19 -9.82
CA LEU A 193 -3.78 3.51 -10.80
C LEU A 193 -3.45 4.40 -12.00
N ALA A 194 -4.43 5.15 -12.53
CA ALA A 194 -4.20 6.09 -13.62
C ALA A 194 -3.17 7.16 -13.21
N ALA A 195 -3.26 7.66 -11.97
CA ALA A 195 -2.27 8.60 -11.42
C ALA A 195 -0.87 7.98 -11.29
N VAL A 196 -0.76 6.70 -10.89
CA VAL A 196 0.52 5.96 -10.84
C VAL A 196 1.11 5.79 -12.24
N VAL A 197 0.31 5.42 -13.24
CA VAL A 197 0.76 5.28 -14.64
C VAL A 197 1.20 6.63 -15.21
N ALA A 198 0.49 7.72 -14.91
CA ALA A 198 0.88 9.07 -15.30
C ALA A 198 2.24 9.47 -14.67
N PHE A 199 2.46 9.11 -13.40
CA PHE A 199 3.77 9.30 -12.76
C PHE A 199 4.86 8.48 -13.47
N ALA A 200 4.62 7.22 -13.77
CA ALA A 200 5.60 6.38 -14.46
C ALA A 200 5.98 6.95 -15.82
N ALA A 201 5.02 7.52 -16.55
CA ALA A 201 5.25 8.13 -17.88
C ALA A 201 5.97 9.47 -17.84
N THR A 202 5.88 10.22 -16.73
CA THR A 202 6.35 11.62 -16.69
C THR A 202 7.47 11.86 -15.68
N GLY A 203 7.64 10.96 -14.71
CA GLY A 203 8.53 11.17 -13.56
C GLY A 203 8.01 12.23 -12.58
N ARG A 204 6.77 12.70 -12.75
CA ARG A 204 6.19 13.78 -11.97
C ARG A 204 4.86 13.36 -11.34
N SER A 205 4.60 13.83 -10.11
CA SER A 205 3.27 13.66 -9.52
C SER A 205 2.23 14.35 -10.40
N PRO A 206 1.13 13.67 -10.77
CA PRO A 206 0.13 14.22 -11.70
C PRO A 206 -0.51 15.54 -11.25
N PHE A 207 -0.52 15.79 -9.94
CA PHE A 207 -1.05 17.02 -9.35
C PHE A 207 0.06 17.86 -8.69
N GLY A 208 1.30 17.71 -9.16
CA GLY A 208 2.46 18.47 -8.76
C GLY A 208 2.88 18.26 -7.31
N THR A 209 3.70 19.18 -6.81
CA THR A 209 4.26 19.16 -5.46
C THR A 209 3.74 20.34 -4.63
N GLY A 210 4.01 20.35 -3.33
CA GLY A 210 3.65 21.43 -2.42
C GLY A 210 2.96 20.94 -1.14
N SER A 211 2.25 21.84 -0.47
CA SER A 211 1.51 21.48 0.74
C SER A 211 0.32 20.57 0.40
N ALA A 212 -0.01 19.64 1.31
CA ALA A 212 -1.12 18.72 1.13
C ALA A 212 -2.45 19.43 0.77
N PRO A 213 -2.85 20.53 1.42
CA PRO A 213 -4.05 21.28 1.01
C PRO A 213 -3.99 21.84 -0.42
N ALA A 214 -2.81 22.26 -0.90
CA ALA A 214 -2.66 22.78 -2.25
C ALA A 214 -2.80 21.66 -3.31
N ILE A 215 -2.22 20.48 -3.03
CA ILE A 215 -2.36 19.29 -3.89
C ILE A 215 -3.82 18.82 -3.90
N MET A 216 -4.46 18.71 -2.73
CA MET A 216 -5.89 18.34 -2.61
C MET A 216 -6.77 19.25 -3.46
N ARG A 217 -6.54 20.56 -3.40
CA ARG A 217 -7.30 21.51 -4.20
C ARG A 217 -7.15 21.25 -5.70
N ARG A 218 -5.92 21.01 -6.19
CA ARG A 218 -5.71 20.69 -7.62
C ARG A 218 -6.40 19.40 -8.03
N VAL A 219 -6.39 18.38 -7.17
CA VAL A 219 -7.12 17.13 -7.41
C VAL A 219 -8.63 17.39 -7.51
N LEU A 220 -9.21 18.12 -6.55
CA LEU A 220 -10.64 18.42 -6.51
C LEU A 220 -11.09 19.32 -7.67
N ASP A 221 -10.22 20.25 -8.10
CA ASP A 221 -10.48 21.14 -9.24
C ASP A 221 -10.22 20.45 -10.59
N GLY A 222 -9.71 19.20 -10.60
CA GLY A 222 -9.37 18.46 -11.83
C GLY A 222 -8.24 19.13 -12.63
N GLN A 223 -7.27 19.75 -11.98
CA GLN A 223 -6.18 20.50 -12.60
C GLN A 223 -4.84 19.76 -12.38
N PRO A 224 -4.51 18.76 -13.23
CA PRO A 224 -3.18 18.15 -13.22
C PRO A 224 -2.11 19.17 -13.60
N ASP A 225 -0.86 18.88 -13.16
CA ASP A 225 0.32 19.74 -13.40
C ASP A 225 0.97 19.43 -14.77
#